data_db3c16deff545555950bd35f8c815693
#
_entry.id   db3c16deff545555950bd35f8c815693
#
_cell.length_a   1.000
_cell.length_b   1.000
_cell.length_c   1.000
_cell.angle_alpha   90.00
_cell.angle_beta   90.00
_cell.angle_gamma   90.00
#
_symmetry.space_group_name_H-M   'P 1'
#
loop_
_entity.id
_entity.type
_entity.pdbx_description
1 polymer ?
#
loop_
_entity_poly.entity_id
_entity_poly.type
_entity_poly.pdbx_seq_one_letter_code
_entity_poly.pdbx_strand_id
1 'polypeptide(L)'
;MVVFSMPVYWYSIPAQIKAVIDKMYSFCVAGKDIAGKECMLIACCEEDDQSVLDGVRIPIERTAALVKWHMAGEVLVPGVLNVGDIEKTDGCRQASALAEKL
;
A
#
# COMPACT_ATOMS: atom_id res chain seq x y z
N MET A 1 11.11 7.94 2.91
CA MET A 1 9.90 7.12 3.20
C MET A 1 8.87 7.35 2.11
N VAL A 2 8.27 6.28 1.59
CA VAL A 2 7.15 6.33 0.66
C VAL A 2 5.95 5.63 1.32
N VAL A 3 4.81 6.30 1.39
CA VAL A 3 3.59 5.71 1.93
C VAL A 3 2.60 5.49 0.79
N PHE A 4 2.26 4.24 0.53
CA PHE A 4 1.19 3.87 -0.38
C PHE A 4 -0.11 3.81 0.41
N SER A 5 -1.06 4.69 0.09
CA SER A 5 -2.37 4.72 0.75
C SER A 5 -3.45 4.62 -0.32
N MET A 6 -4.29 3.57 -0.23
CA MET A 6 -5.25 3.28 -1.29
C MET A 6 -6.39 2.39 -0.85
N PRO A 7 -7.58 2.52 -1.47
CA PRO A 7 -8.59 1.47 -1.41
C PRO A 7 -8.26 0.35 -2.39
N VAL A 8 -8.96 -0.77 -2.28
CA VAL A 8 -8.96 -1.84 -3.30
C VAL A 8 -10.03 -1.51 -4.33
N TYR A 9 -9.66 -1.43 -5.60
CA TYR A 9 -10.58 -1.27 -6.72
C TYR A 9 -10.52 -2.51 -7.60
N TRP A 10 -11.65 -3.20 -7.70
CA TRP A 10 -11.74 -4.45 -8.48
C TRP A 10 -10.60 -5.42 -8.15
N TYR A 11 -10.43 -5.66 -6.84
CA TYR A 11 -9.44 -6.60 -6.30
C TYR A 11 -7.98 -6.25 -6.60
N SER A 12 -7.68 -4.97 -6.94
CA SER A 12 -6.34 -4.56 -7.37
C SER A 12 -6.01 -3.13 -6.96
N ILE A 13 -4.83 -2.70 -7.34
CA ILE A 13 -4.33 -1.34 -7.13
C ILE A 13 -5.12 -0.37 -8.02
N PRO A 14 -5.60 0.78 -7.47
CA PRO A 14 -6.21 1.83 -8.27
C PRO A 14 -5.29 2.31 -9.40
N ALA A 15 -5.89 2.62 -10.55
CA ALA A 15 -5.13 2.97 -11.75
C ALA A 15 -4.14 4.14 -11.56
N GLN A 16 -4.51 5.13 -10.76
CA GLN A 16 -3.66 6.29 -10.49
C GLN A 16 -2.36 5.90 -9.79
N ILE A 17 -2.44 5.02 -8.79
CA ILE A 17 -1.27 4.50 -8.06
C ILE A 17 -0.46 3.58 -8.96
N LYS A 18 -1.14 2.71 -9.70
CA LYS A 18 -0.46 1.80 -10.63
C LYS A 18 0.32 2.54 -11.71
N ALA A 19 -0.22 3.67 -12.20
CA ALA A 19 0.47 4.51 -13.16
C ALA A 19 1.79 5.07 -12.61
N VAL A 20 1.83 5.46 -11.34
CA VAL A 20 3.06 5.91 -10.67
C VAL A 20 4.08 4.77 -10.58
N ILE A 21 3.63 3.59 -10.16
CA ILE A 21 4.49 2.40 -10.07
C ILE A 21 5.05 2.04 -11.45
N ASP A 22 4.20 2.05 -12.49
CA ASP A 22 4.61 1.71 -13.85
C ASP A 22 5.67 2.69 -14.39
N LYS A 23 5.59 3.96 -14.02
CA LYS A 23 6.61 4.97 -14.38
C LYS A 23 7.98 4.72 -13.73
N MET A 24 8.03 3.97 -12.64
CA MET A 24 9.31 3.63 -12.01
C MET A 24 10.21 2.80 -12.95
N TYR A 25 9.61 2.11 -13.92
CA TYR A 25 10.36 1.39 -14.94
C TYR A 25 11.34 2.27 -15.72
N SER A 26 10.99 3.54 -15.94
CA SER A 26 11.87 4.48 -16.63
C SER A 26 13.19 4.72 -15.89
N PHE A 27 13.16 4.70 -14.55
CA PHE A 27 14.38 4.79 -13.74
C PHE A 27 15.26 3.55 -13.89
N CYS A 28 14.64 2.37 -13.90
CA CYS A 28 15.36 1.11 -14.08
C CYS A 28 16.05 1.07 -15.47
N VAL A 29 15.36 1.47 -16.53
CA VAL A 29 15.90 1.52 -17.89
C VAL A 29 17.02 2.56 -18.01
N ALA A 30 16.87 3.71 -17.34
CA ALA A 30 17.89 4.75 -17.33
C ALA A 30 19.11 4.43 -16.43
N GLY A 31 19.10 3.28 -15.75
CA GLY A 31 20.16 2.90 -14.82
C GLY A 31 20.25 3.77 -13.57
N LYS A 32 19.17 4.46 -13.21
CA LYS A 32 19.13 5.28 -11.99
C LYS A 32 18.90 4.40 -10.77
N ASP A 33 19.69 4.62 -9.74
CA ASP A 33 19.55 3.94 -8.48
C ASP A 33 18.42 4.57 -7.65
N ILE A 34 17.37 3.80 -7.40
CA ILE A 34 16.25 4.18 -6.53
C ILE A 34 16.17 3.30 -5.28
N ALA A 35 17.14 2.44 -5.04
CA ALA A 35 17.17 1.52 -3.92
C ALA A 35 17.33 2.21 -2.54
N GLY A 36 17.23 1.42 -1.48
CA GLY A 36 17.54 1.87 -0.12
C GLY A 36 16.49 2.75 0.54
N LYS A 37 15.29 2.85 -0.03
CA LYS A 37 14.18 3.59 0.60
C LYS A 37 13.38 2.69 1.53
N GLU A 38 12.60 3.32 2.38
CA GLU A 38 11.57 2.65 3.16
C GLU A 38 10.19 2.98 2.59
N CYS A 39 9.27 2.02 2.68
CA CYS A 39 7.89 2.23 2.30
C CYS A 39 6.93 1.58 3.29
N MET A 40 5.69 2.05 3.27
CA MET A 40 4.56 1.54 4.06
C MET A 40 3.35 1.38 3.15
N LEU A 41 2.44 0.48 3.53
CA LEU A 41 1.17 0.28 2.85
C LEU A 41 0.01 0.51 3.82
N ILE A 42 -0.93 1.36 3.44
CA ILE A 42 -2.20 1.55 4.14
C ILE A 42 -3.30 1.30 3.12
N ALA A 43 -4.13 0.29 3.36
CA ALA A 43 -5.19 -0.06 2.43
C ALA A 43 -6.47 -0.51 3.15
N CYS A 44 -7.60 -0.26 2.50
CA CYS A 44 -8.89 -0.76 2.95
C CYS A 44 -9.69 -1.35 1.80
N CYS A 45 -10.64 -2.20 2.11
CA CYS A 45 -11.58 -2.76 1.15
C CYS A 45 -12.98 -2.86 1.71
N GLU A 46 -13.96 -2.93 0.80
CA GLU A 46 -15.37 -3.03 1.11
C GLU A 46 -15.72 -4.38 1.76
N GLU A 47 -15.25 -5.46 1.18
CA GLU A 47 -15.57 -6.80 1.62
C GLU A 47 -14.94 -7.11 2.99
N ASP A 48 -15.63 -7.91 3.80
CA ASP A 48 -15.16 -8.35 5.11
C ASP A 48 -14.24 -9.59 5.01
N ASP A 49 -13.56 -9.71 3.91
CA ASP A 49 -12.60 -10.78 3.62
C ASP A 49 -11.20 -10.19 3.51
N GLN A 50 -10.35 -10.52 4.48
CA GLN A 50 -8.96 -10.04 4.54
C GLN A 50 -8.18 -10.39 3.27
N SER A 51 -8.48 -11.49 2.61
CA SER A 51 -7.76 -11.92 1.40
C SER A 51 -7.97 -10.99 0.21
N VAL A 52 -9.04 -10.19 0.20
CA VAL A 52 -9.28 -9.18 -0.83
C VAL A 52 -8.15 -8.14 -0.88
N LEU A 53 -7.53 -7.86 0.26
CA LEU A 53 -6.41 -6.94 0.36
C LEU A 53 -5.11 -7.48 -0.27
N ASP A 54 -5.05 -8.78 -0.56
CA ASP A 54 -3.89 -9.38 -1.26
C ASP A 54 -3.68 -8.77 -2.64
N GLY A 55 -4.74 -8.27 -3.28
CA GLY A 55 -4.67 -7.63 -4.59
C GLY A 55 -3.87 -6.32 -4.60
N VAL A 56 -3.69 -5.68 -3.47
CA VAL A 56 -2.81 -4.51 -3.31
C VAL A 56 -1.54 -4.85 -2.53
N ARG A 57 -1.62 -5.71 -1.52
CA ARG A 57 -0.48 -6.09 -0.70
C ARG A 57 0.62 -6.77 -1.50
N ILE A 58 0.28 -7.83 -2.22
CA ILE A 58 1.25 -8.62 -2.96
C ILE A 58 2.00 -7.80 -4.03
N PRO A 59 1.31 -7.03 -4.90
CA PRO A 59 2.01 -6.18 -5.85
C PRO A 59 2.95 -5.15 -5.22
N ILE A 60 2.54 -4.52 -4.13
CA ILE A 60 3.38 -3.52 -3.43
C ILE A 60 4.59 -4.19 -2.79
N GLU A 61 4.42 -5.32 -2.10
CA GLU A 61 5.53 -6.08 -1.52
C GLU A 61 6.55 -6.50 -2.59
N ARG A 62 6.06 -7.03 -3.71
CA ARG A 62 6.93 -7.46 -4.81
C ARG A 62 7.65 -6.29 -5.49
N THR A 63 6.96 -5.17 -5.66
CA THR A 63 7.56 -3.94 -6.19
C THR A 63 8.65 -3.45 -5.26
N ALA A 64 8.37 -3.35 -3.97
CA ALA A 64 9.36 -2.94 -2.96
C ALA A 64 10.59 -3.85 -2.97
N ALA A 65 10.39 -5.17 -3.02
CA ALA A 65 11.47 -6.13 -3.08
C ALA A 65 12.33 -5.96 -4.35
N LEU A 66 11.70 -5.76 -5.51
CA LEU A 66 12.39 -5.57 -6.78
C LEU A 66 13.28 -4.32 -6.77
N VAL A 67 12.75 -3.20 -6.26
CA VAL A 67 13.48 -1.94 -6.20
C VAL A 67 14.35 -1.81 -4.94
N LYS A 68 14.42 -2.85 -4.12
CA LYS A 68 15.21 -2.92 -2.88
C LYS A 68 14.81 -1.85 -1.87
N TRP A 69 13.51 -1.68 -1.67
CA TRP A 69 12.94 -0.88 -0.61
C TRP A 69 12.55 -1.77 0.56
N HIS A 70 12.73 -1.27 1.77
CA HIS A 70 12.31 -1.96 2.98
C HIS A 70 10.85 -1.66 3.31
N MET A 71 10.02 -2.69 3.47
CA MET A 71 8.65 -2.55 3.98
C MET A 71 8.70 -2.32 5.49
N ALA A 72 8.49 -1.08 5.92
CA ALA A 72 8.53 -0.70 7.32
C ALA A 72 7.24 -1.04 8.09
N GLY A 73 6.17 -1.34 7.37
CA GLY A 73 4.91 -1.80 7.97
C GLY A 73 3.74 -1.66 7.03
N GLU A 74 2.61 -2.25 7.45
CA GLU A 74 1.36 -2.21 6.70
C GLU A 74 0.16 -2.14 7.61
N VAL A 75 -0.91 -1.51 7.13
CA VAL A 75 -2.24 -1.47 7.75
C VAL A 75 -3.26 -1.87 6.70
N LEU A 76 -3.93 -2.99 6.93
CA LEU A 76 -4.86 -3.61 5.98
C LEU A 76 -6.22 -3.77 6.67
N VAL A 77 -7.23 -3.01 6.22
CA VAL A 77 -8.53 -2.92 6.89
C VAL A 77 -9.66 -3.40 5.98
N PRO A 78 -10.20 -4.61 6.21
CA PRO A 78 -11.40 -5.08 5.50
C PRO A 78 -12.68 -4.48 6.09
N GLY A 79 -13.82 -4.65 5.40
CA GLY A 79 -15.14 -4.33 5.90
C GLY A 79 -15.45 -2.84 5.97
N VAL A 80 -14.85 -2.02 5.13
CA VAL A 80 -15.06 -0.57 5.09
C VAL A 80 -15.88 -0.20 3.86
N LEU A 81 -17.20 -0.15 4.01
CA LEU A 81 -18.13 0.17 2.92
C LEU A 81 -18.77 1.55 3.07
N ASN A 82 -19.32 1.83 4.24
CA ASN A 82 -20.09 3.06 4.49
C ASN A 82 -19.25 4.11 5.19
N VAL A 83 -19.70 5.36 5.10
CA VAL A 83 -19.12 6.48 5.85
C VAL A 83 -19.11 6.14 7.35
N GLY A 84 -17.96 6.29 7.99
CA GLY A 84 -17.77 6.00 9.40
C GLY A 84 -17.39 4.56 9.73
N ASP A 85 -17.44 3.62 8.77
CA ASP A 85 -17.07 2.23 9.06
C ASP A 85 -15.62 2.08 9.52
N ILE A 86 -14.72 2.89 8.99
CA ILE A 86 -13.30 2.88 9.39
C ILE A 86 -13.10 3.16 10.88
N GLU A 87 -13.96 4.00 11.46
CA GLU A 87 -13.90 4.37 12.88
C GLU A 87 -14.27 3.21 13.81
N LYS A 88 -15.00 2.21 13.29
CA LYS A 88 -15.38 1.00 14.03
C LYS A 88 -14.27 -0.05 14.02
N THR A 89 -13.20 0.19 13.30
CA THR A 89 -12.05 -0.70 13.17
C THR A 89 -10.87 -0.18 13.97
N ASP A 90 -9.83 -0.99 14.07
CA ASP A 90 -8.56 -0.60 14.67
C ASP A 90 -7.61 0.11 13.67
N GLY A 91 -8.05 0.31 12.42
CA GLY A 91 -7.22 0.80 11.33
C GLY A 91 -6.57 2.15 11.60
N CYS A 92 -7.34 3.11 12.11
CA CYS A 92 -6.81 4.45 12.42
C CYS A 92 -5.74 4.41 13.52
N ARG A 93 -5.94 3.60 14.56
CA ARG A 93 -4.94 3.41 15.63
C ARG A 93 -3.68 2.77 15.09
N GLN A 94 -3.82 1.74 14.26
CA GLN A 94 -2.68 1.07 13.62
C GLN A 94 -1.91 2.03 12.71
N ALA A 95 -2.61 2.84 11.93
CA ALA A 95 -1.98 3.85 11.07
C ALA A 95 -1.23 4.91 11.89
N SER A 96 -1.80 5.36 13.00
CA SER A 96 -1.14 6.30 13.90
C SER A 96 0.14 5.69 14.51
N ALA A 97 0.08 4.44 14.94
CA ALA A 97 1.27 3.73 15.45
C ALA A 97 2.34 3.57 14.36
N LEU A 98 1.92 3.31 13.13
CA LEU A 98 2.84 3.19 12.00
C LEU A 98 3.53 4.53 11.68
N ALA A 99 2.82 5.63 11.84
CA ALA A 99 3.36 6.97 11.63
C ALA A 99 4.51 7.32 12.59
N GLU A 100 4.60 6.69 13.75
CA GLU A 100 5.72 6.88 14.68
C GLU A 100 7.07 6.43 14.11
N LYS A 101 7.06 5.64 13.05
CA LYS A 101 8.26 5.20 12.34
C LYS A 101 8.78 6.23 11.32
N LEU A 102 8.01 7.26 11.07
CA LEU A 102 8.44 8.34 10.20
C LEU A 102 9.49 9.24 10.93
#